data_1f4ec39f43272046abcda61d7399afc3
#
_entry.id   1f4ec39f43272046abcda61d7399afc3
#
_cell.length_a   1.000
_cell.length_b   1.000
_cell.length_c   1.000
_cell.angle_alpha   90.00
_cell.angle_beta   90.00
_cell.angle_gamma   90.00
#
_symmetry.space_group_name_H-M   'P 1'
#
loop_
_entity.id
_entity.type
_entity.pdbx_description
1 polymer ?
#
loop_
_entity_poly.entity_id
_entity_poly.type
_entity_poly.pdbx_seq_one_letter_code
_entity_poly.pdbx_strand_id
1 'polypeptide(L)'
;MKQLLYALFLAVLLLSSCSENKETDHGAIAAEAAKHYYENLISGKYKQFLEGMNLPDKLPESYERQILENFKAFAKRQDKQRKGIKKVSIRSVKFFAKDSTASAFLLLHYGDSTTEEVVVPMLKRRGLWYMR
;
A
#
# COMPACT_ATOMS: atom_id res chain seq x y z
N MET A 1 -25.49 -35.55 32.79
CA MET A 1 -25.90 -34.13 32.87
C MET A 1 -24.74 -33.15 33.02
N LYS A 2 -23.74 -33.42 33.85
CA LYS A 2 -22.60 -32.49 33.99
C LYS A 2 -21.74 -32.37 32.73
N GLN A 3 -21.60 -33.41 31.92
CA GLN A 3 -20.81 -33.38 30.69
C GLN A 3 -21.46 -32.59 29.57
N LEU A 4 -22.77 -32.52 29.50
CA LEU A 4 -23.52 -31.72 28.53
C LEU A 4 -23.39 -30.21 28.78
N LEU A 5 -23.33 -29.83 30.07
CA LEU A 5 -23.14 -28.45 30.49
C LEU A 5 -21.74 -27.94 30.14
N TYR A 6 -20.72 -28.78 30.28
CA TYR A 6 -19.35 -28.41 29.87
C TYR A 6 -19.20 -28.28 28.36
N ALA A 7 -19.84 -29.13 27.59
CA ALA A 7 -19.83 -29.06 26.14
C ALA A 7 -20.51 -27.79 25.63
N LEU A 8 -21.59 -27.38 26.25
CA LEU A 8 -22.32 -26.16 25.92
C LEU A 8 -21.51 -24.92 26.28
N PHE A 9 -20.81 -24.94 27.41
CA PHE A 9 -19.97 -23.83 27.83
C PHE A 9 -18.74 -23.66 26.96
N LEU A 10 -18.16 -24.77 26.51
CA LEU A 10 -17.02 -24.73 25.58
C LEU A 10 -17.43 -24.19 24.21
N ALA A 11 -18.62 -24.50 23.71
CA ALA A 11 -19.15 -24.01 22.46
C ALA A 11 -19.41 -22.52 22.50
N VAL A 12 -19.85 -21.96 23.62
CA VAL A 12 -20.07 -20.52 23.79
C VAL A 12 -18.74 -19.76 23.81
N LEU A 13 -17.69 -20.33 24.37
CA LEU A 13 -16.36 -19.71 24.37
C LEU A 13 -15.75 -19.67 23.00
N LEU A 14 -16.02 -20.64 22.13
CA LEU A 14 -15.53 -20.65 20.75
C LEU A 14 -16.21 -19.61 19.88
N LEU A 15 -17.47 -19.28 20.18
CA LEU A 15 -18.22 -18.26 19.45
C LEU A 15 -17.78 -16.83 19.77
N SER A 16 -17.29 -16.60 21.00
CA SER A 16 -16.82 -15.27 21.41
C SER A 16 -15.44 -14.91 20.84
N SER A 17 -14.61 -15.89 20.48
CA SER A 17 -13.30 -15.62 19.89
C SER A 17 -13.37 -15.23 18.41
N CYS A 18 -14.47 -15.51 17.71
CA CYS A 18 -14.65 -15.15 16.30
C CYS A 18 -15.11 -13.70 16.09
N SER A 19 -15.55 -12.99 17.13
CA SER A 19 -16.06 -11.62 17.00
C SER A 19 -15.00 -10.54 17.12
N GLU A 20 -13.79 -10.85 17.59
CA GLU A 20 -12.72 -9.88 17.81
C GLU A 20 -11.88 -9.58 16.55
N ASN A 21 -11.98 -10.39 15.49
CA ASN A 21 -11.15 -10.27 14.29
C ASN A 21 -11.80 -9.52 13.12
N LYS A 22 -12.88 -8.75 13.36
CA LYS A 22 -13.64 -8.11 12.28
C LYS A 22 -13.41 -6.60 12.14
N GLU A 23 -12.52 -6.01 12.94
CA GLU A 23 -12.19 -4.61 12.75
C GLU A 23 -11.29 -4.47 11.50
N THR A 24 -11.74 -3.63 10.57
CA THR A 24 -10.96 -3.32 9.38
C THR A 24 -9.76 -2.48 9.76
N ASP A 25 -8.56 -2.99 9.49
CA ASP A 25 -7.33 -2.22 9.66
C ASP A 25 -7.12 -1.34 8.44
N HIS A 26 -7.64 -0.12 8.49
CA HIS A 26 -7.53 0.85 7.40
C HIS A 26 -6.08 1.21 7.09
N GLY A 27 -5.24 1.28 8.11
CA GLY A 27 -3.82 1.56 7.92
C GLY A 27 -3.11 0.47 7.12
N ALA A 28 -3.37 -0.79 7.47
CA ALA A 28 -2.79 -1.93 6.76
C ALA A 28 -3.22 -1.93 5.29
N ILE A 29 -4.50 -1.64 5.01
CA ILE A 29 -5.02 -1.57 3.64
C ILE A 29 -4.34 -0.45 2.87
N ALA A 30 -4.17 0.74 3.48
CA ALA A 30 -3.48 1.86 2.86
C ALA A 30 -2.02 1.51 2.51
N ALA A 31 -1.32 0.84 3.43
CA ALA A 31 0.06 0.43 3.23
C ALA A 31 0.19 -0.60 2.10
N GLU A 32 -0.73 -1.57 2.04
CA GLU A 32 -0.75 -2.55 0.95
C GLU A 32 -1.03 -1.89 -0.40
N ALA A 33 -1.93 -0.90 -0.43
CA ALA A 33 -2.20 -0.13 -1.65
C ALA A 33 -0.94 0.62 -2.12
N ALA A 34 -0.26 1.30 -1.20
CA ALA A 34 0.99 2.02 -1.51
C ALA A 34 2.06 1.07 -2.06
N LYS A 35 2.24 -0.07 -1.41
CA LYS A 35 3.17 -1.10 -1.85
C LYS A 35 2.84 -1.58 -3.27
N HIS A 36 1.58 -1.87 -3.53
CA HIS A 36 1.13 -2.33 -4.84
C HIS A 36 1.43 -1.30 -5.94
N TYR A 37 1.18 -0.02 -5.68
CA TYR A 37 1.52 1.05 -6.62
C TYR A 37 3.02 1.09 -6.92
N TYR A 38 3.86 1.02 -5.88
CA TYR A 38 5.31 0.99 -6.06
C TYR A 38 5.79 -0.28 -6.77
N GLU A 39 5.13 -1.41 -6.56
CA GLU A 39 5.41 -2.64 -7.33
C GLU A 39 5.11 -2.45 -8.82
N ASN A 40 4.06 -1.72 -9.15
CA ASN A 40 3.78 -1.33 -10.54
C ASN A 40 4.90 -0.47 -11.11
N LEU A 41 5.40 0.50 -10.33
CA LEU A 41 6.51 1.35 -10.76
C LEU A 41 7.76 0.53 -11.08
N ILE A 42 8.15 -0.38 -10.18
CA ILE A 42 9.38 -1.18 -10.38
C ILE A 42 9.21 -2.22 -11.49
N SER A 43 7.98 -2.60 -11.82
CA SER A 43 7.68 -3.53 -12.92
C SER A 43 7.55 -2.85 -14.28
N GLY A 44 7.76 -1.52 -14.34
CA GLY A 44 7.62 -0.76 -15.57
C GLY A 44 6.18 -0.46 -15.97
N LYS A 45 5.23 -0.70 -15.07
CA LYS A 45 3.81 -0.40 -15.28
C LYS A 45 3.51 1.04 -14.87
N TYR A 46 4.07 1.99 -15.61
CA TYR A 46 4.05 3.41 -15.25
C TYR A 46 2.65 4.01 -15.28
N LYS A 47 1.81 3.56 -16.21
CA LYS A 47 0.43 4.03 -16.28
C LYS A 47 -0.38 3.61 -15.04
N GLN A 48 -0.21 2.38 -14.61
CA GLN A 48 -0.86 1.86 -13.39
C GLN A 48 -0.36 2.59 -12.14
N PHE A 49 0.92 2.93 -12.09
CA PHE A 49 1.46 3.75 -11.01
C PHE A 49 0.83 5.15 -10.99
N LEU A 50 0.70 5.77 -12.17
CA LEU A 50 0.05 7.07 -12.33
C LEU A 50 -1.42 7.03 -11.89
N GLU A 51 -2.14 5.97 -12.23
CA GLU A 51 -3.55 5.78 -11.85
C GLU A 51 -3.73 5.65 -10.33
N GLY A 52 -2.69 5.30 -9.61
CA GLY A 52 -2.69 5.27 -8.14
C GLY A 52 -2.55 6.63 -7.49
N MET A 53 -2.31 7.67 -8.24
CA MET A 53 -2.18 9.04 -7.73
C MET A 53 -3.54 9.74 -7.67
N ASN A 54 -3.71 10.59 -6.66
CA ASN A 54 -4.92 11.40 -6.53
C ASN A 54 -4.86 12.59 -7.50
N LEU A 55 -5.17 12.31 -8.76
CA LEU A 55 -5.16 13.29 -9.86
C LEU A 55 -6.56 13.45 -10.44
N PRO A 56 -6.82 14.53 -11.20
CA PRO A 56 -8.08 14.67 -11.93
C PRO A 56 -8.34 13.48 -12.86
N ASP A 57 -9.60 13.11 -13.03
CA ASP A 57 -10.01 11.95 -13.83
C ASP A 57 -9.54 12.03 -15.29
N LYS A 58 -9.40 13.24 -15.82
CA LYS A 58 -8.87 13.47 -17.15
C LYS A 58 -7.65 14.39 -17.09
N LEU A 59 -6.49 13.86 -17.45
CA LEU A 59 -5.30 14.64 -17.66
C LEU A 59 -5.17 14.96 -19.15
N PRO A 60 -4.66 16.17 -19.51
CA PRO A 60 -4.27 16.41 -20.88
C PRO A 60 -3.26 15.35 -21.36
N GLU A 61 -3.43 14.86 -22.57
CA GLU A 61 -2.60 13.78 -23.12
C GLU A 61 -1.10 14.12 -23.09
N SER A 62 -0.75 15.35 -23.42
CA SER A 62 0.63 15.83 -23.40
C SER A 62 1.24 15.83 -22.00
N TYR A 63 0.43 16.17 -21.00
CA TYR A 63 0.85 16.18 -19.60
C TYR A 63 1.04 14.75 -19.08
N GLU A 64 0.11 13.85 -19.37
CA GLU A 64 0.23 12.44 -19.02
C GLU A 64 1.50 11.83 -19.62
N ARG A 65 1.75 12.09 -20.89
CA ARG A 65 2.96 11.61 -21.57
C ARG A 65 4.23 12.09 -20.87
N GLN A 66 4.26 13.35 -20.47
CA GLN A 66 5.41 13.92 -19.76
C GLN A 66 5.65 13.23 -18.41
N ILE A 67 4.58 12.97 -17.68
CA ILE A 67 4.69 12.26 -16.37
C ILE A 67 5.22 10.84 -16.57
N LEU A 68 4.70 10.11 -17.57
CA LEU A 68 5.13 8.75 -17.84
C LEU A 68 6.61 8.70 -18.25
N GLU A 69 7.06 9.67 -19.05
CA GLU A 69 8.48 9.79 -19.40
C GLU A 69 9.36 10.08 -18.18
N ASN A 70 8.86 10.89 -17.25
CA ASN A 70 9.58 11.17 -16.00
C ASN A 70 9.75 9.91 -15.14
N PHE A 71 8.70 9.07 -15.03
CA PHE A 71 8.80 7.79 -14.31
C PHE A 71 9.82 6.87 -14.96
N LYS A 72 9.80 6.79 -16.27
CA LYS A 72 10.73 5.97 -17.03
C LYS A 72 12.19 6.44 -16.83
N ALA A 73 12.40 7.75 -16.88
CA ALA A 73 13.73 8.34 -16.64
C ALA A 73 14.20 8.07 -15.20
N PHE A 74 13.31 8.15 -14.22
CA PHE A 74 13.62 7.82 -12.84
C PHE A 74 14.08 6.38 -12.71
N ALA A 75 13.33 5.42 -13.26
CA ALA A 75 13.68 4.00 -13.23
C ALA A 75 15.05 3.75 -13.84
N LYS A 76 15.32 4.41 -14.96
CA LYS A 76 16.61 4.29 -15.67
C LYS A 76 17.78 4.82 -14.84
N ARG A 77 17.58 5.92 -14.12
CA ARG A 77 18.60 6.44 -13.18
C ARG A 77 18.89 5.48 -12.05
N GLN A 78 17.84 4.87 -11.48
CA GLN A 78 18.01 3.89 -10.41
C GLN A 78 18.76 2.65 -10.88
N ASP A 79 18.50 2.20 -12.10
CA ASP A 79 19.23 1.08 -12.71
C ASP A 79 20.74 1.38 -12.79
N LYS A 80 21.10 2.59 -13.19
CA LYS A 80 22.50 3.00 -13.32
C LYS A 80 23.19 3.21 -11.97
N GLN A 81 22.51 3.84 -11.02
CA GLN A 81 23.12 4.29 -9.76
C GLN A 81 23.14 3.21 -8.70
N ARG A 82 22.09 2.37 -8.62
CA ARG A 82 21.88 1.41 -7.54
C ARG A 82 21.49 0.02 -8.03
N LYS A 83 21.68 -0.27 -9.30
CA LYS A 83 21.28 -1.55 -9.93
C LYS A 83 19.78 -1.82 -9.86
N GLY A 84 18.99 -0.74 -9.85
CA GLY A 84 17.53 -0.80 -9.87
C GLY A 84 16.88 -1.11 -8.54
N ILE A 85 15.59 -0.84 -8.46
CA ILE A 85 14.76 -1.20 -7.30
C ILE A 85 14.28 -2.63 -7.52
N LYS A 86 14.64 -3.56 -6.62
CA LYS A 86 14.32 -4.97 -6.79
C LYS A 86 13.10 -5.43 -6.01
N LYS A 87 12.78 -4.73 -4.92
CA LYS A 87 11.71 -5.14 -4.02
C LYS A 87 11.20 -3.95 -3.23
N VAL A 88 9.91 -3.96 -2.90
CA VAL A 88 9.28 -3.02 -1.99
C VAL A 88 8.74 -3.79 -0.81
N SER A 89 8.98 -3.32 0.40
CA SER A 89 8.38 -3.88 1.60
C SER A 89 7.76 -2.78 2.46
N ILE A 90 6.80 -3.15 3.30
CA ILE A 90 6.17 -2.22 4.23
C ILE A 90 6.97 -2.24 5.53
N ARG A 91 7.42 -1.07 5.96
CA ARG A 91 8.06 -0.93 7.26
C ARG A 91 7.03 -0.66 8.36
N SER A 92 6.15 0.32 8.12
CA SER A 92 5.10 0.70 9.06
C SER A 92 4.07 1.56 8.36
N VAL A 93 2.98 1.86 9.05
CA VAL A 93 1.95 2.76 8.55
C VAL A 93 1.38 3.55 9.72
N LYS A 94 1.03 4.80 9.46
CA LYS A 94 0.34 5.66 10.39
C LYS A 94 -1.00 6.07 9.77
N PHE A 95 -2.09 5.70 10.43
CA PHE A 95 -3.45 5.99 9.96
C PHE A 95 -4.04 7.16 10.76
N PHE A 96 -4.66 8.09 10.03
CA PHE A 96 -5.34 9.26 10.59
C PHE A 96 -6.84 9.13 10.27
N ALA A 97 -7.60 8.57 11.22
CA ALA A 97 -9.03 8.28 11.04
C ALA A 97 -9.84 9.54 10.75
N LYS A 98 -9.48 10.67 11.37
CA LYS A 98 -10.20 11.93 11.25
C LYS A 98 -10.29 12.43 9.79
N ASP A 99 -9.21 12.27 9.04
CA ASP A 99 -9.10 12.79 7.68
C ASP A 99 -9.19 11.71 6.61
N SER A 100 -9.31 10.44 7.01
CA SER A 100 -9.21 9.29 6.10
C SER A 100 -7.93 9.33 5.26
N THR A 101 -6.82 9.64 5.92
CA THR A 101 -5.49 9.67 5.33
C THR A 101 -4.56 8.70 6.05
N ALA A 102 -3.43 8.41 5.44
CA ALA A 102 -2.40 7.58 6.05
C ALA A 102 -1.03 7.97 5.50
N SER A 103 0.01 7.63 6.26
CA SER A 103 1.39 7.70 5.79
C SER A 103 1.93 6.28 5.79
N ALA A 104 2.22 5.75 4.60
CA ALA A 104 2.83 4.45 4.46
C ALA A 104 4.34 4.61 4.39
N PHE A 105 5.06 3.90 5.26
CA PHE A 105 6.52 3.91 5.29
C PHE A 105 6.99 2.64 4.59
N LEU A 106 7.51 2.79 3.39
CA LEU A 106 7.98 1.69 2.57
C LEU A 106 9.50 1.64 2.55
N LEU A 107 10.04 0.44 2.39
CA LEU A 107 11.46 0.23 2.13
C LEU A 107 11.64 -0.19 0.67
N LEU A 108 12.45 0.57 -0.05
CA LEU A 108 12.90 0.21 -1.38
C LEU A 108 14.21 -0.57 -1.24
N HIS A 109 14.24 -1.78 -1.78
CA HIS A 109 15.43 -2.63 -1.78
C HIS A 109 16.08 -2.56 -3.15
N TYR A 110 17.31 -2.07 -3.19
CA TYR A 110 18.06 -1.89 -4.44
C TYR A 110 18.94 -3.09 -4.77
N GLY A 111 19.27 -3.24 -6.05
CA GLY A 111 20.11 -4.33 -6.53
C GLY A 111 21.53 -4.31 -6.00
N ASP A 112 22.01 -3.17 -5.50
CA ASP A 112 23.32 -3.01 -4.86
C ASP A 112 23.32 -3.38 -3.37
N SER A 113 22.25 -3.98 -2.87
CA SER A 113 22.04 -4.37 -1.47
C SER A 113 21.78 -3.20 -0.51
N THR A 114 21.59 -1.99 -1.01
CA THR A 114 21.17 -0.85 -0.19
C THR A 114 19.64 -0.77 -0.10
N THR A 115 19.16 -0.07 0.94
CA THR A 115 17.73 0.20 1.13
C THR A 115 17.51 1.68 1.34
N GLU A 116 16.30 2.13 1.00
CA GLU A 116 15.87 3.52 1.22
C GLU A 116 14.44 3.51 1.73
N GLU A 117 14.19 4.26 2.79
CA GLU A 117 12.82 4.45 3.29
C GLU A 117 12.17 5.60 2.53
N VAL A 118 10.98 5.35 2.02
CA VAL A 118 10.14 6.39 1.41
C VAL A 118 8.83 6.49 2.19
N VAL A 119 8.37 7.71 2.38
CA VAL A 119 7.07 7.98 3.01
C VAL A 119 6.08 8.28 1.90
N VAL A 120 5.01 7.51 1.83
CA VAL A 120 3.98 7.66 0.81
C VAL A 120 2.71 8.16 1.51
N PRO A 121 2.38 9.46 1.35
CA PRO A 121 1.11 9.97 1.86
C PRO A 121 -0.05 9.38 1.06
N MET A 122 -1.06 8.88 1.77
CA MET A 122 -2.22 8.22 1.17
C MET A 122 -3.51 8.94 1.55
N LEU A 123 -4.46 8.94 0.65
CA LEU A 123 -5.78 9.52 0.82
C LEU A 123 -6.85 8.52 0.38
N LYS A 124 -7.87 8.31 1.22
CA LYS A 124 -9.01 7.48 0.85
C LYS A 124 -10.06 8.33 0.14
N ARG A 125 -10.44 7.91 -1.05
CA ARG A 125 -11.46 8.58 -1.86
C ARG A 125 -12.36 7.52 -2.51
N ARG A 126 -13.66 7.64 -2.32
CA ARG A 126 -14.65 6.70 -2.87
C ARG A 126 -14.35 5.24 -2.50
N GLY A 127 -13.90 5.01 -1.27
CA GLY A 127 -13.58 3.68 -0.78
C GLY A 127 -12.25 3.11 -1.21
N LEU A 128 -11.45 3.85 -2.00
CA LEU A 128 -10.15 3.40 -2.49
C LEU A 128 -9.03 4.31 -1.98
N TRP A 129 -7.86 3.72 -1.78
CA TRP A 129 -6.67 4.45 -1.35
C TRP A 129 -5.84 4.90 -2.55
N TYR A 130 -5.49 6.18 -2.56
CA TYR A 130 -4.66 6.82 -3.58
C TYR A 130 -3.45 7.48 -2.94
N MET A 131 -2.35 7.58 -3.69
CA MET A 131 -1.20 8.39 -3.30
C MET A 131 -1.55 9.87 -3.47
N ARG A 132 -1.16 10.69 -2.49
CA ARG A 132 -1.39 12.16 -2.51
C ARG A 132 -0.38 12.85 -3.38
#